data_0d8a901059f2589af70b0fc0fcbff98d
#
_entry.id   0d8a901059f2589af70b0fc0fcbff98d
#
_cell.length_a   1.000
_cell.length_b   1.000
_cell.length_c   1.000
_cell.angle_alpha   90.00
_cell.angle_beta   90.00
_cell.angle_gamma   90.00
#
_symmetry.space_group_name_H-M   'P 1'
#
loop_
_entity.id
_entity.type
_entity.pdbx_description
1 polymer ?
#
loop_
_entity_poly.entity_id
_entity_poly.type
_entity_poly.pdbx_seq_one_letter_code
_entity_poly.pdbx_strand_id
1 'polypeptide(L)'
;MEKINLNNISLSYETMGQGSDVLLLHGFPSSMFMWNEIKNKLVETGYRVTIVEQRGYPLSRLENFDVLSFNIEELSKDIEELIIKLKLHQNLTIVGHDWGSIVAWAVISREKININKLISICGGTEFPTTAVYNNLTYKEKPHYISSFQNFKESADIIDNNLESFFRSAYRKN
;
A
#
# COMPACT_ATOMS: atom_id res chain seq x y z
N MET A 1 2.23 -16.54 -8.19
CA MET A 1 2.70 -15.16 -8.24
C MET A 1 3.01 -14.80 -9.68
N GLU A 2 2.48 -13.72 -10.15
CA GLU A 2 2.57 -13.21 -11.52
C GLU A 2 3.20 -11.83 -11.54
N LYS A 3 3.61 -11.36 -12.71
CA LYS A 3 4.08 -9.99 -12.93
C LYS A 3 3.27 -9.29 -14.00
N ILE A 4 3.01 -8.02 -13.78
CA ILE A 4 2.32 -7.17 -14.73
C ILE A 4 3.17 -5.91 -15.00
N ASN A 5 3.48 -5.69 -16.28
CA ASN A 5 4.19 -4.49 -16.70
C ASN A 5 3.20 -3.33 -16.84
N LEU A 6 3.42 -2.29 -16.08
CA LEU A 6 2.75 -1.01 -16.17
C LEU A 6 3.64 -0.01 -16.92
N ASN A 7 3.23 1.26 -17.03
CA ASN A 7 3.95 2.22 -17.87
C ASN A 7 5.43 2.40 -17.51
N ASN A 8 5.76 2.36 -16.22
CA ASN A 8 7.12 2.62 -15.74
C ASN A 8 7.59 1.66 -14.65
N ILE A 9 6.82 0.58 -14.38
CA ILE A 9 7.17 -0.41 -13.37
C ILE A 9 6.57 -1.78 -13.71
N SER A 10 7.18 -2.85 -13.19
CA SER A 10 6.62 -4.18 -13.18
C SER A 10 6.21 -4.55 -11.75
N LEU A 11 4.91 -4.71 -11.53
CA LEU A 11 4.38 -5.11 -10.22
C LEU A 11 4.19 -6.63 -10.15
N SER A 12 4.48 -7.19 -8.99
CA SER A 12 4.15 -8.58 -8.65
C SER A 12 2.79 -8.65 -7.98
N TYR A 13 1.97 -9.63 -8.37
CA TYR A 13 0.64 -9.83 -7.83
C TYR A 13 0.23 -11.29 -7.81
N GLU A 14 -0.84 -11.59 -7.10
CA GLU A 14 -1.55 -12.86 -7.17
C GLU A 14 -3.05 -12.60 -7.24
N THR A 15 -3.75 -13.30 -8.12
CA THR A 15 -5.21 -13.30 -8.19
C THR A 15 -5.74 -14.71 -7.99
N MET A 16 -6.72 -14.89 -7.13
CA MET A 16 -7.37 -16.17 -6.84
C MET A 16 -8.88 -16.02 -6.71
N GLY A 17 -9.60 -17.11 -7.00
CA GLY A 17 -11.05 -17.17 -6.85
C GLY A 17 -11.81 -16.59 -8.02
N GLN A 18 -13.14 -16.48 -7.84
CA GLN A 18 -14.09 -15.96 -8.82
C GLN A 18 -15.19 -15.18 -8.08
N GLY A 19 -15.88 -14.28 -8.76
CA GLY A 19 -16.95 -13.46 -8.20
C GLY A 19 -16.59 -11.99 -8.11
N SER A 20 -17.14 -11.28 -7.12
CA SER A 20 -16.86 -9.85 -6.92
C SER A 20 -15.39 -9.61 -6.58
N ASP A 21 -14.84 -8.52 -7.12
CA ASP A 21 -13.41 -8.21 -6.98
C ASP A 21 -13.08 -7.61 -5.63
N VAL A 22 -11.99 -8.12 -5.03
CA VAL A 22 -11.35 -7.54 -3.84
C VAL A 22 -9.87 -7.33 -4.13
N LEU A 23 -9.42 -6.08 -4.06
CA LEU A 23 -8.01 -5.71 -4.17
C LEU A 23 -7.45 -5.36 -2.79
N LEU A 24 -6.38 -6.03 -2.38
CA LEU A 24 -5.76 -5.87 -1.07
C LEU A 24 -4.41 -5.16 -1.21
N LEU A 25 -4.27 -3.99 -0.58
CA LEU A 25 -3.07 -3.16 -0.59
C LEU A 25 -2.41 -3.18 0.78
N HIS A 26 -1.16 -3.66 0.83
CA HIS A 26 -0.37 -3.70 2.07
C HIS A 26 0.23 -2.33 2.40
N GLY A 27 0.81 -2.19 3.58
CA GLY A 27 1.52 -1.00 4.02
C GLY A 27 2.95 -1.28 4.46
N PHE A 28 3.57 -0.29 5.07
CA PHE A 28 4.93 -0.36 5.59
C PHE A 28 4.91 -0.82 7.07
N PRO A 29 5.85 -1.68 7.49
CA PRO A 29 6.92 -2.33 6.73
C PRO A 29 6.57 -3.77 6.30
N SER A 30 5.31 -4.04 5.97
CA SER A 30 4.84 -5.35 5.54
C SER A 30 4.98 -5.55 4.01
N SER A 31 4.47 -6.66 3.48
CA SER A 31 4.44 -6.99 2.06
C SER A 31 3.08 -7.57 1.69
N MET A 32 2.85 -7.87 0.40
CA MET A 32 1.60 -8.49 -0.06
C MET A 32 1.26 -9.78 0.70
N PHE A 33 2.24 -10.49 1.24
CA PHE A 33 2.03 -11.76 1.94
C PHE A 33 1.31 -11.64 3.27
N MET A 34 1.23 -10.43 3.86
CA MET A 34 0.40 -10.20 5.05
C MET A 34 -1.07 -10.58 4.83
N TRP A 35 -1.51 -10.58 3.57
CA TRP A 35 -2.88 -10.85 3.17
C TRP A 35 -3.20 -12.33 2.94
N ASN A 36 -2.22 -13.24 3.02
CA ASN A 36 -2.40 -14.64 2.61
C ASN A 36 -3.58 -15.34 3.31
N GLU A 37 -3.71 -15.19 4.62
CA GLU A 37 -4.82 -15.81 5.36
C GLU A 37 -6.18 -15.20 4.98
N ILE A 38 -6.23 -13.86 4.89
CA ILE A 38 -7.45 -13.13 4.54
C ILE A 38 -7.84 -13.42 3.09
N LYS A 39 -6.87 -13.44 2.16
CA LYS A 39 -7.08 -13.82 0.76
C LYS A 39 -7.77 -15.17 0.67
N ASN A 40 -7.24 -16.20 1.34
CA ASN A 40 -7.79 -17.55 1.29
C ASN A 40 -9.23 -17.60 1.81
N LYS A 41 -9.51 -16.98 2.95
CA LYS A 41 -10.86 -16.89 3.53
C LYS A 41 -11.86 -16.18 2.60
N LEU A 42 -11.44 -15.09 1.96
CA LEU A 42 -12.29 -14.35 1.01
C LEU A 42 -12.57 -15.19 -0.25
N VAL A 43 -11.58 -15.91 -0.75
CA VAL A 43 -11.75 -16.84 -1.89
C VAL A 43 -12.76 -17.95 -1.53
N GLU A 44 -12.66 -18.53 -0.35
CA GLU A 44 -13.61 -19.56 0.14
C GLU A 44 -15.05 -19.02 0.23
N THR A 45 -15.21 -17.73 0.45
CA THR A 45 -16.54 -17.05 0.49
C THR A 45 -17.03 -16.54 -0.87
N GLY A 46 -16.32 -16.84 -1.97
CA GLY A 46 -16.76 -16.57 -3.33
C GLY A 46 -16.36 -15.19 -3.87
N TYR A 47 -15.24 -14.64 -3.41
CA TYR A 47 -14.64 -13.43 -3.99
C TYR A 47 -13.49 -13.79 -4.94
N ARG A 48 -13.27 -12.92 -5.94
CA ARG A 48 -12.03 -12.87 -6.71
C ARG A 48 -11.08 -11.89 -6.03
N VAL A 49 -10.01 -12.41 -5.43
CA VAL A 49 -9.11 -11.62 -4.59
C VAL A 49 -7.77 -11.42 -5.28
N THR A 50 -7.34 -10.17 -5.38
CA THR A 50 -6.01 -9.79 -5.86
C THR A 50 -5.22 -9.17 -4.73
N ILE A 51 -4.02 -9.69 -4.48
CA ILE A 51 -3.01 -9.06 -3.63
C ILE A 51 -1.88 -8.56 -4.52
N VAL A 52 -1.31 -7.41 -4.21
CA VAL A 52 -0.24 -6.80 -5.01
C VAL A 52 0.89 -6.32 -4.11
N GLU A 53 2.12 -6.54 -4.56
CA GLU A 53 3.30 -5.92 -3.97
C GLU A 53 3.44 -4.52 -4.55
N GLN A 54 3.35 -3.50 -3.71
CA GLN A 54 3.38 -2.11 -4.17
C GLN A 54 4.78 -1.69 -4.65
N ARG A 55 4.86 -0.59 -5.38
CA ARG A 55 6.08 0.04 -5.88
C ARG A 55 7.14 0.17 -4.79
N GLY A 56 8.39 -0.22 -5.11
CA GLY A 56 9.54 -0.08 -4.22
C GLY A 56 9.78 -1.25 -3.28
N TYR A 57 8.82 -2.16 -3.14
CA TYR A 57 9.00 -3.36 -2.36
C TYR A 57 9.76 -4.45 -3.13
N PRO A 58 10.34 -5.46 -2.46
CA PRO A 58 11.31 -6.37 -3.06
C PRO A 58 10.91 -7.05 -4.36
N LEU A 59 9.61 -7.37 -4.52
CA LEU A 59 9.09 -8.05 -5.71
C LEU A 59 8.65 -7.09 -6.83
N SER A 60 8.56 -5.79 -6.53
CA SER A 60 8.12 -4.73 -7.44
C SER A 60 9.12 -3.57 -7.48
N ARG A 61 10.41 -3.91 -7.65
CA ARG A 61 11.50 -2.94 -7.69
C ARG A 61 11.51 -2.15 -9.00
N LEU A 62 11.86 -0.88 -8.89
CA LEU A 62 12.22 -0.06 -10.04
C LEU A 62 13.62 -0.45 -10.53
N GLU A 63 13.83 -0.45 -11.83
CA GLU A 63 15.15 -0.65 -12.42
C GLU A 63 16.11 0.50 -12.08
N ASN A 64 15.58 1.72 -12.12
CA ASN A 64 16.31 2.94 -11.74
C ASN A 64 15.63 3.56 -10.53
N PHE A 65 16.35 3.64 -9.41
CA PHE A 65 15.86 4.26 -8.19
C PHE A 65 15.83 5.79 -8.35
N ASP A 66 14.63 6.35 -8.27
CA ASP A 66 14.39 7.79 -8.15
C ASP A 66 13.40 8.04 -7.02
N VAL A 67 13.80 8.77 -6.00
CA VAL A 67 12.95 9.12 -4.85
C VAL A 67 11.65 9.79 -5.29
N LEU A 68 11.68 10.61 -6.33
CA LEU A 68 10.51 11.29 -6.86
C LEU A 68 9.48 10.33 -7.46
N SER A 69 9.88 9.12 -7.80
CA SER A 69 8.98 8.07 -8.28
C SER A 69 8.11 7.43 -7.18
N PHE A 70 8.33 7.80 -5.91
CA PHE A 70 7.60 7.23 -4.77
C PHE A 70 6.55 8.18 -4.18
N ASN A 71 6.15 9.19 -4.93
CA ASN A 71 5.06 10.07 -4.53
C ASN A 71 3.69 9.39 -4.67
N ILE A 72 2.70 9.91 -3.97
CA ILE A 72 1.35 9.32 -3.91
C ILE A 72 0.66 9.27 -5.27
N GLU A 73 1.00 10.20 -6.17
CA GLU A 73 0.45 10.22 -7.53
C GLU A 73 0.89 9.01 -8.33
N GLU A 74 2.19 8.69 -8.30
CA GLU A 74 2.73 7.52 -9.02
C GLU A 74 2.21 6.20 -8.41
N LEU A 75 2.16 6.11 -7.07
CA LEU A 75 1.60 4.96 -6.38
C LEU A 75 0.12 4.72 -6.74
N SER A 76 -0.67 5.79 -6.82
CA SER A 76 -2.09 5.67 -7.20
C SER A 76 -2.28 5.31 -8.67
N LYS A 77 -1.45 5.84 -9.58
CA LYS A 77 -1.44 5.47 -11.00
C LYS A 77 -1.15 3.99 -11.21
N ASP A 78 -0.19 3.43 -10.47
CA ASP A 78 0.10 2.00 -10.53
C ASP A 78 -1.14 1.16 -10.23
N ILE A 79 -1.88 1.50 -9.19
CA ILE A 79 -3.08 0.77 -8.80
C ILE A 79 -4.22 0.98 -9.80
N GLU A 80 -4.41 2.20 -10.33
CA GLU A 80 -5.36 2.47 -11.41
C GLU A 80 -5.07 1.59 -12.64
N GLU A 81 -3.81 1.55 -13.09
CA GLU A 81 -3.41 0.73 -14.24
C GLU A 81 -3.55 -0.76 -13.97
N LEU A 82 -3.19 -1.22 -12.76
CA LEU A 82 -3.38 -2.60 -12.34
C LEU A 82 -4.85 -3.01 -12.45
N ILE A 83 -5.76 -2.20 -11.89
CA ILE A 83 -7.21 -2.43 -11.93
C ILE A 83 -7.70 -2.54 -13.38
N ILE A 84 -7.28 -1.63 -14.25
CA ILE A 84 -7.67 -1.60 -15.67
C ILE A 84 -7.15 -2.85 -16.39
N LYS A 85 -5.86 -3.17 -16.26
CA LYS A 85 -5.21 -4.27 -16.98
C LYS A 85 -5.70 -5.64 -16.52
N LEU A 86 -5.97 -5.82 -15.23
CA LEU A 86 -6.53 -7.05 -14.67
C LEU A 86 -8.07 -7.12 -14.77
N LYS A 87 -8.69 -6.06 -15.27
CA LYS A 87 -10.16 -5.94 -15.42
C LYS A 87 -10.89 -6.20 -14.10
N LEU A 88 -10.42 -5.55 -13.03
CA LEU A 88 -11.04 -5.63 -11.71
C LEU A 88 -12.20 -4.63 -11.62
N HIS A 89 -13.39 -5.03 -12.08
CA HIS A 89 -14.53 -4.13 -12.18
C HIS A 89 -15.86 -4.74 -11.71
N GLN A 90 -15.84 -5.99 -11.22
CA GLN A 90 -17.04 -6.63 -10.69
C GLN A 90 -17.26 -6.26 -9.23
N ASN A 91 -18.01 -5.18 -8.98
CA ASN A 91 -18.25 -4.66 -7.62
C ASN A 91 -16.97 -4.49 -6.81
N LEU A 92 -15.95 -3.87 -7.42
CA LEU A 92 -14.62 -3.75 -6.84
C LEU A 92 -14.65 -3.17 -5.43
N THR A 93 -14.10 -3.93 -4.49
CA THR A 93 -13.78 -3.48 -3.13
C THR A 93 -12.27 -3.34 -3.02
N ILE A 94 -11.79 -2.18 -2.58
CA ILE A 94 -10.37 -2.00 -2.21
C ILE A 94 -10.25 -2.07 -0.70
N VAL A 95 -9.31 -2.86 -0.21
CA VAL A 95 -8.92 -2.92 1.20
C VAL A 95 -7.48 -2.46 1.31
N GLY A 96 -7.23 -1.37 2.00
CA GLY A 96 -5.90 -0.85 2.24
C GLY A 96 -5.53 -0.89 3.73
N HIS A 97 -4.30 -1.26 4.02
CA HIS A 97 -3.72 -1.18 5.35
C HIS A 97 -2.55 -0.20 5.35
N ASP A 98 -2.47 0.71 6.33
CA ASP A 98 -1.38 1.68 6.51
C ASP A 98 -1.15 2.50 5.22
N TRP A 99 0.03 2.49 4.60
CA TRP A 99 0.29 3.14 3.30
C TRP A 99 -0.63 2.65 2.19
N GLY A 100 -1.01 1.37 2.18
CA GLY A 100 -1.99 0.85 1.22
C GLY A 100 -3.36 1.51 1.37
N SER A 101 -3.71 1.95 2.57
CA SER A 101 -4.93 2.72 2.81
C SER A 101 -4.83 4.13 2.22
N ILE A 102 -3.69 4.81 2.39
CA ILE A 102 -3.45 6.13 1.81
C ILE A 102 -3.51 6.08 0.28
N VAL A 103 -2.87 5.06 -0.32
CA VAL A 103 -2.92 4.84 -1.78
C VAL A 103 -4.35 4.58 -2.25
N ALA A 104 -5.13 3.74 -1.53
CA ALA A 104 -6.52 3.47 -1.87
C ALA A 104 -7.39 4.74 -1.85
N TRP A 105 -7.22 5.61 -0.86
CA TRP A 105 -7.88 6.90 -0.81
C TRP A 105 -7.49 7.80 -1.99
N ALA A 106 -6.21 7.84 -2.36
CA ALA A 106 -5.73 8.60 -3.51
C ALA A 106 -6.35 8.11 -4.82
N VAL A 107 -6.46 6.78 -5.01
CA VAL A 107 -7.13 6.19 -6.19
C VAL A 107 -8.58 6.64 -6.27
N ILE A 108 -9.32 6.62 -5.14
CA ILE A 108 -10.73 7.05 -5.10
C ILE A 108 -10.86 8.54 -5.41
N SER A 109 -10.00 9.39 -4.83
CA SER A 109 -10.04 10.84 -5.01
C SER A 109 -9.81 11.27 -6.47
N ARG A 110 -9.19 10.43 -7.27
CA ARG A 110 -8.94 10.70 -8.69
C ARG A 110 -10.15 10.42 -9.59
N GLU A 111 -11.16 9.74 -9.08
CA GLU A 111 -12.44 9.44 -9.75
C GLU A 111 -12.32 8.78 -11.13
N LYS A 112 -11.18 8.12 -11.40
CA LYS A 112 -10.92 7.45 -12.70
C LYS A 112 -11.41 6.02 -12.75
N ILE A 113 -11.62 5.41 -11.59
CA ILE A 113 -12.01 4.02 -11.42
C ILE A 113 -13.30 3.96 -10.64
N ASN A 114 -14.26 3.18 -11.11
CA ASN A 114 -15.49 2.91 -10.37
C ASN A 114 -15.20 1.89 -9.25
N ILE A 115 -15.15 2.36 -8.02
CA ILE A 115 -14.90 1.56 -6.82
C ILE A 115 -16.20 1.49 -6.01
N ASN A 116 -16.65 0.28 -5.74
CA ASN A 116 -17.91 0.06 -5.00
C ASN A 116 -17.74 0.30 -3.50
N LYS A 117 -16.61 -0.15 -2.92
CA LYS A 117 -16.33 -0.02 -1.48
C LYS A 117 -14.85 0.21 -1.22
N LEU A 118 -14.57 0.99 -0.17
CA LEU A 118 -13.25 1.09 0.44
C LEU A 118 -13.32 0.59 1.89
N ILE A 119 -12.35 -0.25 2.26
CA ILE A 119 -12.06 -0.61 3.65
C ILE A 119 -10.66 -0.07 3.97
N SER A 120 -10.60 0.92 4.83
CA SER A 120 -9.37 1.60 5.25
C SER A 120 -9.00 1.12 6.65
N ILE A 121 -7.79 0.54 6.80
CA ILE A 121 -7.29 -0.02 8.05
C ILE A 121 -6.01 0.71 8.43
N CYS A 122 -5.99 1.33 9.61
CA CYS A 122 -4.83 2.04 10.16
C CYS A 122 -4.24 3.14 9.25
N GLY A 123 -5.01 3.65 8.32
CA GLY A 123 -4.64 4.74 7.44
C GLY A 123 -5.82 5.68 7.23
N GLY A 124 -5.55 6.95 7.07
CA GLY A 124 -6.56 7.99 6.87
C GLY A 124 -6.47 8.63 5.50
N THR A 125 -7.38 9.56 5.25
CA THR A 125 -7.29 10.48 4.12
C THR A 125 -6.13 11.46 4.35
N GLU A 126 -5.62 12.12 3.31
CA GLU A 126 -4.60 13.17 3.44
C GLU A 126 -5.03 14.31 4.38
N PHE A 127 -6.30 14.64 4.41
CA PHE A 127 -6.87 15.71 5.24
C PHE A 127 -6.67 15.50 6.75
N PRO A 128 -7.06 14.36 7.33
CA PRO A 128 -6.79 14.09 8.74
C PRO A 128 -5.30 14.03 9.07
N THR A 129 -4.47 13.54 8.13
CA THR A 129 -3.02 13.42 8.35
C THR A 129 -2.38 14.78 8.53
N THR A 130 -2.71 15.76 7.69
CA THR A 130 -2.19 17.13 7.81
C THR A 130 -2.69 17.81 9.10
N ALA A 131 -3.96 17.63 9.47
CA ALA A 131 -4.53 18.17 10.71
C ALA A 131 -3.89 17.53 11.95
N VAL A 132 -3.63 16.22 11.92
CA VAL A 132 -2.96 15.49 13.00
C VAL A 132 -1.49 15.89 13.10
N TYR A 133 -0.78 16.09 11.99
CA TYR A 133 0.60 16.58 11.97
C TYR A 133 0.74 18.00 12.58
N ASN A 134 -0.26 18.85 12.39
CA ASN A 134 -0.27 20.19 12.93
C ASN A 134 -0.76 20.24 14.38
N ASN A 135 -1.22 19.13 14.95
CA ASN A 135 -1.68 19.07 16.33
C ASN A 135 -0.46 19.02 17.29
N LEU A 136 -0.43 19.91 18.26
CA LEU A 136 0.67 20.09 19.22
C LEU A 136 1.03 18.82 19.99
N THR A 137 0.07 17.94 20.26
CA THR A 137 0.29 16.64 20.94
C THR A 137 1.17 15.68 20.16
N TYR A 138 1.25 15.79 18.85
CA TYR A 138 2.13 14.97 18.02
C TYR A 138 3.53 15.54 17.82
N LYS A 139 3.71 16.83 18.05
CA LYS A 139 5.05 17.49 17.97
C LYS A 139 6.00 17.05 19.08
N GLU A 140 5.47 16.54 20.18
CA GLU A 140 6.26 16.11 21.34
C GLU A 140 6.76 14.64 21.24
N LYS A 141 6.20 13.85 20.32
CA LYS A 141 6.68 12.47 20.06
C LYS A 141 7.32 12.45 18.68
N PRO A 142 8.59 12.02 18.55
CA PRO A 142 9.20 11.83 17.25
C PRO A 142 8.40 10.78 16.49
N HIS A 143 7.61 11.23 15.52
CA HIS A 143 6.83 10.34 14.68
C HIS A 143 7.73 9.87 13.54
N TYR A 144 7.81 8.56 13.31
CA TYR A 144 8.68 7.97 12.29
C TYR A 144 8.51 8.61 10.90
N ILE A 145 7.29 9.05 10.55
CA ILE A 145 7.02 9.74 9.28
C ILE A 145 7.82 11.05 9.17
N SER A 146 7.93 11.84 10.25
CA SER A 146 8.75 13.07 10.22
C SER A 146 10.24 12.73 10.09
N SER A 147 10.70 11.68 10.74
CA SER A 147 12.07 11.21 10.59
C SER A 147 12.36 10.76 9.16
N PHE A 148 11.41 10.12 8.49
CA PHE A 148 11.55 9.63 7.11
C PHE A 148 11.57 10.74 6.04
N GLN A 149 11.27 11.99 6.40
CA GLN A 149 11.43 13.12 5.47
C GLN A 149 12.91 13.39 5.12
N ASN A 150 13.84 12.99 5.98
CA ASN A 150 15.27 12.98 5.64
C ASN A 150 15.68 11.58 5.19
N PHE A 151 15.48 11.29 3.91
CA PHE A 151 15.65 9.95 3.32
C PHE A 151 17.02 9.34 3.64
N LYS A 152 18.13 10.08 3.46
CA LYS A 152 19.47 9.54 3.63
C LYS A 152 19.75 9.15 5.08
N GLU A 153 19.44 10.03 6.01
CA GLU A 153 19.65 9.78 7.44
C GLU A 153 18.78 8.62 7.94
N SER A 154 17.52 8.57 7.48
CA SER A 154 16.59 7.50 7.87
C SER A 154 16.98 6.15 7.29
N ALA A 155 17.44 6.09 6.04
CA ALA A 155 17.95 4.88 5.43
C ALA A 155 19.16 4.35 6.20
N ASP A 156 20.14 5.20 6.52
CA ASP A 156 21.33 4.82 7.28
C ASP A 156 20.96 4.30 8.69
N ILE A 157 19.99 4.93 9.36
CA ILE A 157 19.53 4.49 10.69
C ILE A 157 18.86 3.12 10.62
N ILE A 158 18.00 2.90 9.62
CA ILE A 158 17.27 1.63 9.44
C ILE A 158 18.25 0.52 9.07
N ASP A 159 19.14 0.73 8.10
CA ASP A 159 20.08 -0.27 7.61
C ASP A 159 21.05 -0.71 8.72
N ASN A 160 21.50 0.21 9.56
CA ASN A 160 22.38 -0.10 10.69
C ASN A 160 21.65 -0.76 11.87
N ASN A 161 20.32 -0.66 11.98
CA ASN A 161 19.53 -1.13 13.11
C ASN A 161 18.27 -1.90 12.69
N LEU A 162 18.32 -2.61 11.58
CA LEU A 162 17.15 -3.23 10.93
C LEU A 162 16.35 -4.14 11.88
N GLU A 163 17.03 -5.00 12.65
CA GLU A 163 16.37 -5.88 13.60
C GLU A 163 15.64 -5.11 14.70
N SER A 164 16.30 -4.09 15.27
CA SER A 164 15.70 -3.24 16.30
C SER A 164 14.49 -2.46 15.76
N PHE A 165 14.61 -1.96 14.53
CA PHE A 165 13.51 -1.28 13.85
C PHE A 165 12.28 -2.20 13.69
N PHE A 166 12.45 -3.41 13.16
CA PHE A 166 11.34 -4.35 13.01
C PHE A 166 10.79 -4.81 14.35
N ARG A 167 11.62 -5.08 15.34
CA ARG A 167 11.17 -5.41 16.70
C ARG A 167 10.32 -4.30 17.31
N SER A 168 10.65 -3.04 17.07
CA SER A 168 9.85 -1.90 17.55
C SER A 168 8.53 -1.75 16.82
N ALA A 169 8.51 -1.97 15.49
CA ALA A 169 7.33 -1.86 14.65
C ALA A 169 6.28 -2.96 14.95
N TYR A 170 6.75 -4.17 15.31
CA TYR A 170 5.89 -5.33 15.57
C TYR A 170 5.82 -5.74 17.05
N ARG A 171 6.14 -4.84 17.98
CA ARG A 171 6.03 -5.14 19.42
C ARG A 171 4.60 -5.55 19.75
N LYS A 172 4.45 -6.78 20.28
CA LYS A 172 3.27 -7.13 21.06
C LYS A 172 3.35 -6.36 22.38
N ASN A 173 2.38 -5.50 22.65
CA ASN A 173 2.16 -4.97 23.99
C ASN A 173 1.74 -6.09 24.93
#